data_95ca2f3e652f711d39ff2a34ab582c0a
#
_entry.id   95ca2f3e652f711d39ff2a34ab582c0a
#
_cell.length_a   1.000
_cell.length_b   1.000
_cell.length_c   1.000
_cell.angle_alpha   90.00
_cell.angle_beta   90.00
_cell.angle_gamma   90.00
#
_symmetry.space_group_name_H-M   'P 1'
#
loop_
_entity.id
_entity.type
_entity.pdbx_description
1 polymer ?
#
loop_
_entity_poly.entity_id
_entity_poly.type
_entity_poly.pdbx_seq_one_letter_code
_entity_poly.pdbx_strand_id
1 'polypeptide(L)'
;MRSKALPPARAQGHIVPFLEAAALFAALCIFARTAALMLAAAITAPLPMAETLFWLGRQSAQEQPASSVQVEAAPDSTPEAAASSLPQAVQALTGNIEDYLVPLLGEEARPADAGTVIEKNYPQGSGEKYIPCGAGSIKNNTRQTAADIAAEIENPLPFAIEPNSPDPQVLVMHTHATEDYRLSAGLWFAPGDGARSTDCSVNMCAVGRVVADTLNAAGINTLHDETLNDYPSYTGSYANSRAVVQQYLARYPSIKVVLDVHRDAIETESGSRYAPVCAVDGRQAAQVMIICGCDNGTTVQLPGWRQNLRFAAAWERSMEGMYPGFTRPVLFSYRFYNQDLTTGSLLIEIGGHGNNLNEALYAGQLAAKGLAAALLGGA
;
A
#
# COMPACT_ATOMS: atom_id res chain seq x y z
N MET A 1 -0.36 54.85 -78.32
CA MET A 1 -0.69 54.06 -77.15
C MET A 1 0.48 53.14 -76.78
N ARG A 2 1.24 53.42 -75.69
CA ARG A 2 2.47 52.68 -75.33
C ARG A 2 2.11 51.63 -74.31
N SER A 3 2.37 50.35 -74.66
CA SER A 3 2.31 49.23 -73.77
C SER A 3 3.50 49.25 -72.81
N LYS A 4 3.27 49.18 -71.45
CA LYS A 4 4.31 49.02 -70.46
C LYS A 4 4.41 47.51 -70.16
N ALA A 5 5.59 46.97 -70.42
CA ALA A 5 5.98 45.63 -70.01
C ALA A 5 6.32 45.58 -68.46
N LEU A 6 5.83 44.56 -67.80
CA LEU A 6 6.18 44.25 -66.42
C LEU A 6 7.53 43.49 -66.32
N PRO A 7 8.35 43.70 -65.25
CA PRO A 7 9.60 42.99 -65.10
C PRO A 7 9.42 41.56 -64.54
N PRO A 8 10.37 40.64 -64.77
CA PRO A 8 10.23 39.24 -64.33
C PRO A 8 10.40 39.08 -62.83
N ALA A 9 9.59 38.19 -62.26
CA ALA A 9 9.64 37.79 -60.84
C ALA A 9 10.93 37.02 -60.54
N ARG A 10 11.68 37.45 -59.52
CA ARG A 10 12.82 36.72 -58.96
C ARG A 10 12.30 35.52 -58.13
N ALA A 11 12.73 34.32 -58.54
CA ALA A 11 12.58 33.11 -57.69
C ALA A 11 13.54 33.23 -56.49
N GLN A 12 12.98 33.41 -55.30
CA GLN A 12 13.73 33.24 -54.06
C GLN A 12 13.67 31.75 -53.66
N GLY A 13 14.87 31.13 -53.62
CA GLY A 13 14.99 29.70 -53.35
C GLY A 13 14.67 29.34 -51.88
N HIS A 14 13.79 28.36 -51.70
CA HIS A 14 13.43 27.72 -50.42
C HIS A 14 14.48 26.65 -50.07
N ILE A 15 15.71 27.06 -49.66
CA ILE A 15 16.73 26.10 -49.17
C ILE A 15 16.83 26.08 -47.65
N VAL A 16 16.36 27.13 -46.95
CA VAL A 16 16.46 27.25 -45.49
C VAL A 16 15.63 26.22 -44.69
N PRO A 17 14.40 25.87 -45.06
CA PRO A 17 13.63 24.92 -44.24
C PRO A 17 14.11 23.47 -44.29
N PHE A 18 14.90 23.07 -45.30
CA PHE A 18 15.39 21.69 -45.41
C PHE A 18 16.59 21.43 -44.46
N LEU A 19 17.43 22.40 -44.19
CA LEU A 19 18.54 22.29 -43.26
C LEU A 19 18.05 22.26 -41.81
N GLU A 20 17.03 23.04 -41.47
CA GLU A 20 16.45 23.02 -40.13
C GLU A 20 15.71 21.69 -39.81
N ALA A 21 14.97 21.14 -40.77
CA ALA A 21 14.32 19.83 -40.63
C ALA A 21 15.34 18.69 -40.47
N ALA A 22 16.46 18.72 -41.18
CA ALA A 22 17.53 17.72 -41.07
C ALA A 22 18.25 17.81 -39.72
N ALA A 23 18.46 19.01 -39.19
CA ALA A 23 19.06 19.22 -37.89
C ALA A 23 18.15 18.73 -36.73
N LEU A 24 16.83 18.97 -36.84
CA LEU A 24 15.85 18.50 -35.89
C LEU A 24 15.75 16.96 -35.87
N PHE A 25 15.79 16.34 -37.04
CA PHE A 25 15.77 14.88 -37.18
C PHE A 25 17.02 14.23 -36.61
N ALA A 26 18.22 14.82 -36.83
CA ALA A 26 19.48 14.35 -36.27
C ALA A 26 19.49 14.48 -34.73
N ALA A 27 18.98 15.58 -34.17
CA ALA A 27 18.83 15.77 -32.73
C ALA A 27 17.88 14.75 -32.10
N LEU A 28 16.76 14.44 -32.75
CA LEU A 28 15.80 13.44 -32.30
C LEU A 28 16.41 12.02 -32.30
N CYS A 29 17.21 11.68 -33.30
CA CYS A 29 17.91 10.39 -33.39
C CYS A 29 19.00 10.24 -32.30
N ILE A 30 19.71 11.33 -31.95
CA ILE A 30 20.68 11.33 -30.87
C ILE A 30 19.98 11.18 -29.52
N PHE A 31 18.85 11.86 -29.31
CA PHE A 31 18.05 11.76 -28.08
C PHE A 31 17.48 10.35 -27.89
N ALA A 32 16.98 9.72 -28.93
CA ALA A 32 16.47 8.35 -28.91
C ALA A 32 17.59 7.31 -28.59
N ARG A 33 18.81 7.51 -29.10
CA ARG A 33 19.96 6.64 -28.81
C ARG A 33 20.44 6.80 -27.37
N THR A 34 20.50 8.02 -26.84
CA THR A 34 20.89 8.25 -25.43
C THR A 34 19.85 7.71 -24.46
N ALA A 35 18.55 7.84 -24.75
CA ALA A 35 17.48 7.25 -23.95
C ALA A 35 17.56 5.71 -23.95
N ALA A 36 17.83 5.08 -25.10
CA ALA A 36 17.98 3.63 -25.18
C ALA A 36 19.22 3.11 -24.44
N LEU A 37 20.32 3.86 -24.43
CA LEU A 37 21.53 3.52 -23.66
C LEU A 37 21.33 3.68 -22.15
N MET A 38 20.60 4.71 -21.72
CA MET A 38 20.23 4.90 -20.31
C MET A 38 19.29 3.79 -19.82
N LEU A 39 18.34 3.35 -20.65
CA LEU A 39 17.43 2.25 -20.33
C LEU A 39 18.20 0.91 -20.22
N ALA A 40 19.17 0.66 -21.11
CA ALA A 40 20.00 -0.54 -21.07
C ALA A 40 20.93 -0.54 -19.82
N ALA A 41 21.44 0.60 -19.39
CA ALA A 41 22.24 0.74 -18.18
C ALA A 41 21.41 0.52 -16.90
N ALA A 42 20.15 0.95 -16.88
CA ALA A 42 19.24 0.74 -15.75
C ALA A 42 18.86 -0.75 -15.57
N ILE A 43 18.80 -1.52 -16.66
CA ILE A 43 18.46 -2.96 -16.62
C ILE A 43 19.65 -3.82 -16.11
N THR A 44 20.89 -3.30 -16.18
CA THR A 44 22.10 -4.03 -15.78
C THR A 44 22.69 -3.61 -14.44
N ALA A 45 22.09 -2.62 -13.75
CA ALA A 45 22.54 -2.20 -12.43
C ALA A 45 22.23 -3.27 -11.37
N PRO A 46 23.18 -3.68 -10.52
CA PRO A 46 22.89 -4.58 -9.41
C PRO A 46 21.97 -3.87 -8.40
N LEU A 47 21.00 -4.62 -7.86
CA LEU A 47 20.13 -4.15 -6.76
C LEU A 47 20.98 -3.65 -5.57
N PRO A 48 20.53 -2.63 -4.82
CA PRO A 48 21.32 -2.07 -3.73
C PRO A 48 21.64 -3.09 -2.63
N MET A 49 22.82 -2.97 -2.07
CA MET A 49 23.48 -3.91 -1.12
C MET A 49 22.76 -4.13 0.23
N ALA A 50 21.61 -3.55 0.47
CA ALA A 50 20.84 -3.73 1.71
C ALA A 50 20.42 -5.19 1.96
N GLU A 51 20.23 -5.98 0.90
CA GLU A 51 19.84 -7.40 0.99
C GLU A 51 20.95 -8.32 1.52
N THR A 52 22.23 -7.96 1.32
CA THR A 52 23.35 -8.85 1.71
C THR A 52 23.59 -8.87 3.22
N LEU A 53 23.22 -7.82 3.94
CA LEU A 53 23.38 -7.75 5.39
C LEU A 53 22.25 -8.47 6.15
N PHE A 54 21.06 -8.55 5.58
CA PHE A 54 19.91 -9.26 6.18
C PHE A 54 20.11 -10.77 6.22
N TRP A 55 20.80 -11.34 5.22
CA TRP A 55 21.11 -12.79 5.18
C TRP A 55 22.23 -13.23 6.13
N LEU A 56 23.22 -12.36 6.38
CA LEU A 56 24.33 -12.68 7.29
C LEU A 56 23.96 -12.68 8.77
N GLY A 57 22.90 -11.99 9.16
CA GLY A 57 22.39 -11.96 10.54
C GLY A 57 21.61 -13.22 10.96
N ARG A 58 21.14 -14.05 10.02
CA ARG A 58 20.33 -15.25 10.31
C ARG A 58 21.10 -16.54 10.56
N GLN A 59 22.40 -16.57 10.30
CA GLN A 59 23.21 -17.80 10.49
C GLN A 59 23.76 -18.03 11.91
N SER A 60 23.55 -17.10 12.84
CA SER A 60 24.11 -17.21 14.20
C SER A 60 23.13 -17.62 15.30
N ALA A 61 21.88 -17.95 14.98
CA ALA A 61 20.88 -18.38 15.96
C ALA A 61 20.39 -19.81 15.67
N GLN A 62 21.24 -20.80 15.88
CA GLN A 62 20.82 -22.19 15.96
C GLN A 62 21.49 -22.89 17.16
N GLU A 63 20.63 -23.63 17.88
CA GLU A 63 20.86 -24.68 18.88
C GLU A 63 20.60 -24.31 20.35
N GLN A 64 19.39 -24.71 20.79
CA GLN A 64 19.23 -25.43 22.07
C GLN A 64 18.00 -26.37 22.02
N PRO A 65 18.04 -27.53 22.71
CA PRO A 65 17.19 -28.68 22.42
C PRO A 65 15.86 -28.71 23.18
N ALA A 66 14.90 -29.42 22.56
CA ALA A 66 13.55 -29.67 23.06
C ALA A 66 13.49 -30.39 24.40
N SER A 67 12.63 -29.90 25.29
CA SER A 67 12.20 -30.61 26.51
C SER A 67 10.75 -31.07 26.33
N SER A 68 10.53 -32.36 26.61
CA SER A 68 9.25 -33.07 26.50
C SER A 68 8.25 -32.64 27.57
N VAL A 69 7.00 -32.35 27.21
CA VAL A 69 5.87 -32.18 28.14
C VAL A 69 4.78 -33.20 27.81
N GLN A 70 4.39 -33.92 28.85
CA GLN A 70 3.37 -34.96 28.84
C GLN A 70 1.95 -34.40 28.65
N VAL A 71 1.12 -35.15 27.93
CA VAL A 71 -0.30 -34.89 27.70
C VAL A 71 -1.11 -35.43 28.87
N GLU A 72 -1.95 -34.61 29.49
CA GLU A 72 -2.99 -35.03 30.44
C GLU A 72 -4.37 -34.64 29.86
N ALA A 73 -5.32 -35.56 30.05
CA ALA A 73 -6.61 -35.58 29.36
C ALA A 73 -7.64 -34.58 29.93
N ALA A 74 -8.53 -34.11 29.07
CA ALA A 74 -9.61 -33.16 29.30
C ALA A 74 -10.78 -33.70 30.13
N PRO A 75 -11.64 -32.82 30.66
CA PRO A 75 -13.09 -33.09 30.70
C PRO A 75 -13.92 -32.11 29.88
N ASP A 76 -14.95 -32.70 29.37
CA ASP A 76 -16.10 -32.25 28.59
C ASP A 76 -16.74 -30.94 29.07
N SER A 77 -17.05 -29.99 28.16
CA SER A 77 -18.01 -28.90 28.39
C SER A 77 -18.56 -28.33 27.09
N THR A 78 -19.85 -28.24 27.04
CA THR A 78 -20.85 -27.67 26.14
C THR A 78 -20.47 -26.47 25.26
N PRO A 79 -21.12 -26.31 24.06
CA PRO A 79 -20.73 -25.29 23.09
C PRO A 79 -21.30 -23.91 23.46
N GLU A 80 -20.44 -23.02 23.87
CA GLU A 80 -20.67 -21.59 23.95
C GLU A 80 -20.16 -20.90 22.66
N ALA A 81 -20.90 -19.92 22.18
CA ALA A 81 -20.77 -19.30 20.89
C ALA A 81 -19.30 -18.92 20.57
N ALA A 82 -18.77 -19.46 19.47
CA ALA A 82 -17.42 -19.21 19.00
C ALA A 82 -17.26 -17.77 18.49
N ALA A 83 -16.81 -16.87 19.35
CA ALA A 83 -16.00 -15.74 18.92
C ALA A 83 -14.68 -16.35 18.41
N SER A 84 -14.39 -16.16 17.13
CA SER A 84 -13.16 -16.62 16.48
C SER A 84 -11.95 -15.97 17.15
N SER A 85 -11.41 -16.61 18.18
CA SER A 85 -10.11 -16.23 18.73
C SER A 85 -9.03 -16.67 17.76
N LEU A 86 -8.19 -15.72 17.33
CA LEU A 86 -6.91 -16.04 16.68
C LEU A 86 -6.25 -17.25 17.35
N PRO A 87 -5.61 -18.14 16.58
CA PRO A 87 -4.70 -19.10 17.17
C PRO A 87 -3.75 -18.37 18.10
N GLN A 88 -3.65 -18.77 19.34
CA GLN A 88 -2.80 -18.16 20.38
C GLN A 88 -1.35 -17.93 19.90
N ALA A 89 -0.90 -18.74 18.92
CA ALA A 89 0.37 -18.62 18.25
C ALA A 89 0.56 -17.26 17.52
N VAL A 90 -0.47 -16.68 16.91
CA VAL A 90 -0.34 -15.41 16.16
C VAL A 90 -0.27 -14.21 17.10
N GLN A 91 -0.91 -14.28 18.29
CA GLN A 91 -0.80 -13.23 19.30
C GLN A 91 0.57 -13.19 20.01
N ALA A 92 1.22 -14.34 20.14
CA ALA A 92 2.48 -14.47 20.89
C ALA A 92 3.73 -14.13 20.06
N LEU A 93 3.64 -14.15 18.72
CA LEU A 93 4.80 -14.05 17.82
C LEU A 93 5.04 -12.67 17.22
N THR A 94 4.12 -11.72 17.40
CA THR A 94 4.27 -10.37 16.83
C THR A 94 5.11 -9.48 17.75
N GLY A 95 6.13 -8.84 17.19
CA GLY A 95 7.00 -7.91 17.91
C GLY A 95 6.22 -6.86 18.72
N ASN A 96 6.86 -6.33 19.75
CA ASN A 96 6.26 -5.29 20.60
C ASN A 96 6.18 -3.98 19.80
N ILE A 97 4.99 -3.38 19.68
CA ILE A 97 4.82 -2.10 18.98
C ILE A 97 5.68 -0.98 19.59
N GLU A 98 6.00 -1.08 20.89
CA GLU A 98 6.85 -0.09 21.57
C GLU A 98 8.24 0.06 20.94
N ASP A 99 8.74 -0.99 20.27
CA ASP A 99 10.05 -0.99 19.60
C ASP A 99 10.09 -0.12 18.34
N TYR A 100 8.91 0.27 17.82
CA TYR A 100 8.75 1.08 16.60
C TYR A 100 8.31 2.52 16.89
N LEU A 101 7.77 2.81 18.07
CA LEU A 101 7.25 4.13 18.39
C LEU A 101 8.34 5.18 18.40
N VAL A 102 8.02 6.38 17.90
CA VAL A 102 8.93 7.52 17.86
C VAL A 102 8.52 8.59 18.88
N PRO A 103 9.45 9.39 19.40
CA PRO A 103 9.12 10.58 20.17
C PRO A 103 8.29 11.57 19.34
N LEU A 104 7.19 12.06 19.89
CA LEU A 104 6.35 13.07 19.28
C LEU A 104 6.54 14.42 19.97
N LEU A 105 6.42 15.50 19.22
CA LEU A 105 6.43 16.87 19.74
C LEU A 105 5.19 17.13 20.60
N GLY A 106 5.38 17.66 21.80
CA GLY A 106 4.31 18.06 22.70
C GLY A 106 3.67 19.41 22.33
N GLU A 107 2.66 19.83 23.10
CA GLU A 107 1.97 21.12 22.88
C GLU A 107 2.89 22.33 23.07
N GLU A 108 3.94 22.22 23.86
CA GLU A 108 4.95 23.26 24.04
C GLU A 108 5.72 23.61 22.76
N ALA A 109 5.78 22.68 21.80
CA ALA A 109 6.41 22.89 20.50
C ALA A 109 5.45 23.44 19.42
N ARG A 110 4.16 23.67 19.76
CA ARG A 110 3.14 24.09 18.80
C ARG A 110 3.40 25.52 18.31
N PRO A 111 3.56 25.75 16.99
CA PRO A 111 3.65 27.08 16.40
C PRO A 111 2.34 27.89 16.59
N ALA A 112 2.44 29.21 16.64
CA ALA A 112 1.26 30.08 16.79
C ALA A 112 0.30 30.01 15.59
N ASP A 113 0.84 29.71 14.40
CA ASP A 113 0.12 29.55 13.14
C ASP A 113 -0.03 28.08 12.71
N ALA A 114 0.04 27.15 13.67
CA ALA A 114 -0.15 25.73 13.41
C ALA A 114 -1.52 25.42 12.79
N GLY A 115 -1.52 24.52 11.81
CA GLY A 115 -2.75 23.96 11.24
C GLY A 115 -3.49 23.07 12.24
N THR A 116 -4.80 22.92 12.04
CA THR A 116 -5.68 22.16 12.94
C THR A 116 -5.90 20.74 12.43
N VAL A 117 -5.86 19.77 13.35
CA VAL A 117 -6.28 18.40 13.12
C VAL A 117 -7.62 18.12 13.79
N ILE A 118 -8.48 17.36 13.13
CA ILE A 118 -9.79 16.94 13.60
C ILE A 118 -9.84 15.42 13.63
N GLU A 119 -9.87 14.83 14.80
CA GLU A 119 -10.11 13.41 14.95
C GLU A 119 -11.51 13.02 14.51
N LYS A 120 -11.62 11.93 13.79
CA LYS A 120 -12.90 11.44 13.30
C LYS A 120 -12.90 9.92 13.22
N ASN A 121 -13.91 9.31 13.83
CA ASN A 121 -14.21 7.91 13.61
C ASN A 121 -15.17 7.79 12.41
N TYR A 122 -14.83 6.90 11.48
CA TYR A 122 -15.66 6.57 10.32
C TYR A 122 -16.27 5.19 10.55
N PRO A 123 -17.57 5.11 10.84
CA PRO A 123 -18.24 3.82 11.07
C PRO A 123 -18.36 3.02 9.77
N GLN A 124 -18.66 1.74 9.90
CA GLN A 124 -19.13 0.91 8.80
C GLN A 124 -20.40 1.53 8.21
N GLY A 125 -20.49 1.57 6.90
CA GLY A 125 -21.62 2.21 6.23
C GLY A 125 -22.90 1.37 6.24
N SER A 126 -23.99 1.99 5.83
CA SER A 126 -25.31 1.34 5.69
C SER A 126 -26.01 1.75 4.40
N GLY A 127 -27.05 1.01 4.00
CA GLY A 127 -27.83 1.23 2.79
C GLY A 127 -27.29 0.47 1.57
N GLU A 128 -27.94 0.65 0.41
CA GLU A 128 -27.77 -0.19 -0.79
C GLU A 128 -26.35 -0.27 -1.35
N LYS A 129 -25.51 0.73 -1.08
CA LYS A 129 -24.12 0.76 -1.55
C LYS A 129 -23.17 -0.02 -0.66
N TYR A 130 -23.61 -0.46 0.51
CA TYR A 130 -22.75 -1.14 1.48
C TYR A 130 -23.16 -2.61 1.57
N ILE A 131 -22.27 -3.48 1.10
CA ILE A 131 -22.47 -4.93 1.15
C ILE A 131 -21.81 -5.44 2.44
N PRO A 132 -22.55 -6.14 3.31
CA PRO A 132 -21.99 -6.71 4.53
C PRO A 132 -20.84 -7.67 4.24
N CYS A 133 -19.80 -7.61 5.05
CA CYS A 133 -18.61 -8.44 4.95
C CYS A 133 -18.12 -8.82 6.35
N GLY A 134 -18.73 -9.85 6.96
CA GLY A 134 -18.55 -10.16 8.38
C GLY A 134 -19.03 -9.01 9.26
N ALA A 135 -18.19 -8.52 10.17
CA ALA A 135 -18.44 -7.30 10.96
C ALA A 135 -18.19 -6.00 10.18
N GLY A 136 -17.45 -6.07 9.07
CA GLY A 136 -17.16 -4.95 8.18
C GLY A 136 -18.12 -4.81 7.01
N SER A 137 -17.78 -3.98 6.05
CA SER A 137 -18.57 -3.77 4.83
C SER A 137 -17.72 -3.38 3.61
N ILE A 138 -18.32 -3.57 2.44
CA ILE A 138 -17.75 -3.14 1.15
C ILE A 138 -18.62 -2.01 0.60
N LYS A 139 -18.03 -0.83 0.39
CA LYS A 139 -18.66 0.31 -0.27
C LYS A 139 -18.56 0.16 -1.78
N ASN A 140 -19.62 -0.23 -2.43
CA ASN A 140 -19.68 -0.41 -3.88
C ASN A 140 -19.87 0.92 -4.62
N ASN A 141 -18.83 1.37 -5.30
CA ASN A 141 -18.85 2.51 -6.22
C ASN A 141 -18.74 2.07 -7.69
N THR A 142 -19.20 0.85 -8.02
CA THR A 142 -19.17 0.28 -9.37
C THR A 142 -20.61 0.02 -9.89
N ARG A 143 -20.71 -0.59 -11.05
CA ARG A 143 -21.98 -1.09 -11.63
C ARG A 143 -22.24 -2.57 -11.30
N GLN A 144 -21.33 -3.22 -10.58
CA GLN A 144 -21.56 -4.59 -10.13
C GLN A 144 -22.74 -4.61 -9.16
N THR A 145 -23.59 -5.63 -9.26
CA THR A 145 -24.75 -5.74 -8.34
C THR A 145 -24.30 -6.12 -6.94
N ALA A 146 -25.08 -5.74 -5.93
CA ALA A 146 -24.82 -6.15 -4.56
C ALA A 146 -24.85 -7.69 -4.41
N ALA A 147 -25.72 -8.37 -5.17
CA ALA A 147 -25.83 -9.83 -5.17
C ALA A 147 -24.57 -10.50 -5.75
N ASP A 148 -24.01 -9.96 -6.86
CA ASP A 148 -22.79 -10.49 -7.46
C ASP A 148 -21.58 -10.31 -6.53
N ILE A 149 -21.48 -9.16 -5.87
CA ILE A 149 -20.41 -8.88 -4.90
C ILE A 149 -20.55 -9.82 -3.69
N ALA A 150 -21.76 -9.94 -3.12
CA ALA A 150 -22.03 -10.81 -1.97
C ALA A 150 -21.71 -12.28 -2.29
N ALA A 151 -22.07 -12.77 -3.49
CA ALA A 151 -21.73 -14.12 -3.92
C ALA A 151 -20.20 -14.29 -4.13
N GLU A 152 -19.53 -13.26 -4.67
CA GLU A 152 -18.11 -13.33 -4.97
C GLU A 152 -17.24 -13.41 -3.71
N ILE A 153 -17.57 -12.64 -2.69
CA ILE A 153 -16.78 -12.57 -1.44
C ILE A 153 -16.92 -13.81 -0.54
N GLU A 154 -17.86 -14.69 -0.84
CA GLU A 154 -18.00 -16.00 -0.15
C GLU A 154 -17.12 -17.09 -0.79
N ASN A 155 -16.51 -16.83 -1.93
CA ASN A 155 -15.57 -17.78 -2.53
C ASN A 155 -14.24 -17.79 -1.75
N PRO A 156 -13.51 -18.92 -1.75
CA PRO A 156 -12.22 -19.05 -1.07
C PRO A 156 -11.17 -18.09 -1.66
N LEU A 157 -10.11 -17.83 -0.90
CA LEU A 157 -8.95 -17.09 -1.38
C LEU A 157 -8.42 -17.70 -2.69
N PRO A 158 -8.01 -16.86 -3.66
CA PRO A 158 -7.54 -17.34 -4.97
C PRO A 158 -6.12 -17.92 -4.93
N PHE A 159 -5.51 -17.94 -3.77
CA PHE A 159 -4.15 -18.45 -3.52
C PHE A 159 -4.07 -19.01 -2.09
N ALA A 160 -3.05 -19.83 -1.85
CA ALA A 160 -2.70 -20.28 -0.51
C ALA A 160 -1.31 -19.75 -0.11
N ILE A 161 -1.16 -19.45 1.16
CA ILE A 161 0.11 -19.11 1.80
C ILE A 161 0.64 -20.33 2.56
N GLU A 162 1.89 -20.68 2.34
CA GLU A 162 2.59 -21.75 3.04
C GLU A 162 3.28 -21.15 4.28
N PRO A 163 2.84 -21.49 5.52
CA PRO A 163 3.49 -21.00 6.73
C PRO A 163 4.96 -21.45 6.79
N ASN A 164 5.82 -20.52 7.21
CA ASN A 164 7.27 -20.73 7.34
C ASN A 164 7.98 -21.15 6.05
N SER A 165 7.41 -20.81 4.89
CA SER A 165 8.08 -20.99 3.61
C SER A 165 9.43 -20.25 3.58
N PRO A 166 10.52 -20.87 3.06
CA PRO A 166 11.78 -20.16 2.86
C PRO A 166 11.69 -19.11 1.75
N ASP A 167 10.71 -19.26 0.83
CA ASP A 167 10.49 -18.33 -0.26
C ASP A 167 9.51 -17.24 0.11
N PRO A 168 9.73 -15.98 -0.31
CA PRO A 168 8.83 -14.88 -0.01
C PRO A 168 7.50 -15.04 -0.74
N GLN A 169 6.40 -14.79 -0.04
CA GLN A 169 5.04 -14.91 -0.57
C GLN A 169 4.26 -13.60 -0.56
N VAL A 170 4.74 -12.60 0.18
CA VAL A 170 4.17 -11.26 0.28
C VAL A 170 5.25 -10.23 -0.04
N LEU A 171 4.88 -9.20 -0.81
CA LEU A 171 5.67 -8.00 -1.03
C LEU A 171 4.89 -6.79 -0.51
N VAL A 172 5.47 -6.07 0.43
CA VAL A 172 5.02 -4.74 0.88
C VAL A 172 5.83 -3.70 0.12
N MET A 173 5.17 -2.71 -0.47
CA MET A 173 5.79 -1.63 -1.22
C MET A 173 4.94 -0.36 -1.13
N HIS A 174 5.43 0.75 -1.68
CA HIS A 174 4.78 2.06 -1.61
C HIS A 174 4.88 2.78 -2.95
N THR A 175 3.76 3.02 -3.62
CA THR A 175 3.75 3.90 -4.81
C THR A 175 4.05 5.33 -4.42
N HIS A 176 3.56 5.78 -3.26
CA HIS A 176 3.83 7.10 -2.69
C HIS A 176 4.61 6.98 -1.38
N ALA A 177 5.84 6.46 -1.47
CA ALA A 177 6.72 6.21 -0.32
C ALA A 177 7.04 7.48 0.48
N THR A 178 7.05 8.66 -0.16
CA THR A 178 7.31 9.94 0.54
C THR A 178 6.14 10.44 1.37
N GLU A 179 4.94 9.86 1.27
CA GLU A 179 3.83 10.21 2.17
C GLU A 179 4.25 10.01 3.61
N ASP A 180 3.95 11.00 4.46
CA ASP A 180 4.30 10.95 5.88
C ASP A 180 3.13 11.31 6.79
N TYR A 181 3.39 11.29 8.06
CA TYR A 181 2.45 11.58 9.13
C TYR A 181 3.00 12.70 10.00
N ARG A 182 2.13 13.41 10.69
CA ARG A 182 2.58 14.42 11.64
C ARG A 182 3.39 13.80 12.78
N LEU A 183 4.40 14.53 13.25
CA LEU A 183 5.23 14.14 14.40
C LEU A 183 4.82 14.89 15.68
N SER A 184 3.62 15.45 15.74
CA SER A 184 3.05 16.09 16.92
C SER A 184 2.10 15.15 17.67
N ALA A 185 2.17 15.13 18.99
CA ALA A 185 1.21 14.44 19.84
C ALA A 185 -0.14 15.15 19.90
N GLY A 186 -0.13 16.50 19.85
CA GLY A 186 -1.35 17.32 19.86
C GLY A 186 -2.07 17.34 18.51
N LEU A 187 -3.28 17.93 18.47
CA LEU A 187 -4.11 17.99 17.27
C LEU A 187 -3.73 19.18 16.36
N TRP A 188 -2.48 19.22 15.96
CA TRP A 188 -1.91 20.26 15.12
C TRP A 188 -0.82 19.74 14.19
N PHE A 189 -0.57 20.47 13.11
CA PHE A 189 0.57 20.25 12.21
C PHE A 189 1.30 21.57 11.96
N ALA A 190 2.60 21.48 11.64
CA ALA A 190 3.45 22.64 11.42
C ALA A 190 3.03 23.43 10.17
N PRO A 191 3.17 24.76 10.16
CA PRO A 191 2.95 25.55 8.96
C PRO A 191 3.87 25.11 7.83
N GLY A 192 3.33 25.00 6.61
CA GLY A 192 4.10 24.57 5.44
C GLY A 192 4.44 23.08 5.41
N ASP A 193 3.95 22.29 6.37
CA ASP A 193 4.04 20.83 6.33
C ASP A 193 3.30 20.30 5.10
N GLY A 194 4.07 19.82 4.12
CA GLY A 194 3.54 19.20 2.89
C GLY A 194 3.11 17.75 3.06
N ALA A 195 3.21 17.21 4.27
CA ALA A 195 2.95 15.82 4.61
C ALA A 195 3.70 14.84 3.67
N ARG A 196 4.98 15.17 3.39
CA ARG A 196 5.89 14.34 2.59
C ARG A 196 7.32 14.46 3.11
N SER A 197 7.98 13.30 3.24
CA SER A 197 9.37 13.18 3.66
C SER A 197 10.10 12.12 2.84
N THR A 198 11.37 12.33 2.55
CA THR A 198 12.25 11.30 1.98
C THR A 198 12.95 10.46 3.05
N ASP A 199 12.69 10.74 4.32
CA ASP A 199 13.22 9.98 5.45
C ASP A 199 12.33 8.74 5.71
N CYS A 200 12.86 7.56 5.38
CA CYS A 200 12.16 6.28 5.55
C CYS A 200 11.91 5.90 7.02
N SER A 201 12.40 6.66 7.98
CA SER A 201 12.08 6.46 9.39
C SER A 201 10.76 7.12 9.84
N VAL A 202 10.21 8.05 9.03
CA VAL A 202 9.01 8.82 9.38
C VAL A 202 7.93 8.84 8.30
N ASN A 203 8.21 8.28 7.12
CA ASN A 203 7.28 8.19 6.00
C ASN A 203 6.62 6.81 5.91
N MET A 204 5.97 6.50 4.76
CA MET A 204 5.27 5.23 4.56
C MET A 204 6.17 4.00 4.74
N CYS A 205 7.49 4.10 4.48
CA CYS A 205 8.42 3.00 4.69
C CYS A 205 8.47 2.56 6.15
N ALA A 206 8.34 3.49 7.11
CA ALA A 206 8.29 3.12 8.54
C ALA A 206 7.08 2.24 8.87
N VAL A 207 5.91 2.56 8.30
CA VAL A 207 4.68 1.77 8.46
C VAL A 207 4.79 0.43 7.74
N GLY A 208 5.29 0.42 6.49
CA GLY A 208 5.50 -0.81 5.72
C GLY A 208 6.45 -1.78 6.40
N ARG A 209 7.48 -1.28 7.08
CA ARG A 209 8.40 -2.10 7.88
C ARG A 209 7.67 -2.82 9.02
N VAL A 210 6.81 -2.11 9.77
CA VAL A 210 6.00 -2.73 10.83
C VAL A 210 5.08 -3.81 10.27
N VAL A 211 4.45 -3.56 9.11
CA VAL A 211 3.61 -4.55 8.43
C VAL A 211 4.42 -5.79 8.05
N ALA A 212 5.56 -5.62 7.40
CA ALA A 212 6.39 -6.74 6.95
C ALA A 212 6.97 -7.53 8.12
N ASP A 213 7.48 -6.86 9.14
CA ASP A 213 8.05 -7.50 10.34
C ASP A 213 6.98 -8.30 11.10
N THR A 214 5.75 -7.76 11.20
CA THR A 214 4.62 -8.46 11.84
C THR A 214 4.24 -9.72 11.07
N LEU A 215 4.17 -9.68 9.74
CA LEU A 215 3.89 -10.84 8.90
C LEU A 215 5.01 -11.87 8.97
N ASN A 216 6.27 -11.45 8.94
CA ASN A 216 7.44 -12.33 9.11
C ASN A 216 7.41 -13.03 10.47
N ALA A 217 7.09 -12.32 11.54
CA ALA A 217 6.94 -12.88 12.88
C ALA A 217 5.79 -13.91 12.96
N ALA A 218 4.75 -13.75 12.14
CA ALA A 218 3.64 -14.70 12.00
C ALA A 218 3.99 -15.91 11.10
N GLY A 219 5.22 -16.01 10.58
CA GLY A 219 5.67 -17.10 9.71
C GLY A 219 5.27 -16.91 8.23
N ILE A 220 4.87 -15.72 7.83
CA ILE A 220 4.57 -15.38 6.43
C ILE A 220 5.78 -14.62 5.88
N ASN A 221 6.62 -15.30 5.08
CA ASN A 221 7.84 -14.71 4.52
C ASN A 221 7.48 -13.52 3.61
N THR A 222 7.82 -12.31 4.07
CA THR A 222 7.41 -11.04 3.50
C THR A 222 8.64 -10.19 3.19
N LEU A 223 8.72 -9.69 1.96
CA LEU A 223 9.69 -8.67 1.56
C LEU A 223 9.08 -7.28 1.71
N HIS A 224 9.92 -6.31 2.01
CA HIS A 224 9.55 -4.90 2.04
C HIS A 224 10.47 -4.10 1.12
N ASP A 225 9.88 -3.32 0.21
CA ASP A 225 10.58 -2.41 -0.70
C ASP A 225 10.39 -0.95 -0.24
N GLU A 226 11.51 -0.25 -0.01
CA GLU A 226 11.54 1.15 0.45
C GLU A 226 11.89 2.13 -0.69
N THR A 227 11.77 1.73 -1.95
CA THR A 227 12.03 2.60 -3.10
C THR A 227 11.09 3.80 -3.09
N LEU A 228 11.65 5.01 -3.14
CA LEU A 228 10.89 6.25 -3.21
C LEU A 228 10.36 6.46 -4.65
N ASN A 229 9.30 5.75 -5.01
CA ASN A 229 8.75 5.72 -6.36
C ASN A 229 8.16 7.06 -6.83
N ASP A 230 7.83 7.96 -5.90
CA ASP A 230 7.29 9.30 -6.12
C ASP A 230 8.31 10.42 -5.92
N TYR A 231 9.60 10.11 -5.82
CA TYR A 231 10.68 11.08 -5.70
C TYR A 231 11.76 10.85 -6.78
N PRO A 232 12.34 11.88 -7.39
CA PRO A 232 12.08 13.32 -7.17
C PRO A 232 10.80 13.86 -7.84
N SER A 233 10.04 13.01 -8.53
CA SER A 233 8.82 13.41 -9.24
C SER A 233 7.64 12.54 -8.83
N TYR A 234 6.56 13.19 -8.39
CA TYR A 234 5.28 12.54 -8.14
C TYR A 234 4.66 11.93 -9.43
N THR A 235 4.85 12.63 -10.56
CA THR A 235 4.34 12.16 -11.85
C THR A 235 5.08 10.90 -12.29
N GLY A 236 4.33 9.82 -12.55
CA GLY A 236 4.89 8.55 -12.99
C GLY A 236 5.12 7.54 -11.87
N SER A 237 4.81 7.86 -10.59
CA SER A 237 5.02 6.99 -9.44
C SER A 237 4.42 5.58 -9.61
N TYR A 238 3.22 5.45 -10.19
CA TYR A 238 2.61 4.15 -10.50
C TYR A 238 3.36 3.36 -11.58
N ALA A 239 3.99 4.02 -12.55
CA ALA A 239 4.83 3.33 -13.52
C ALA A 239 6.14 2.87 -12.89
N ASN A 240 6.73 3.69 -12.01
CA ASN A 240 7.93 3.34 -11.26
C ASN A 240 7.69 2.14 -10.33
N SER A 241 6.65 2.22 -9.49
CA SER A 241 6.29 1.13 -8.58
C SER A 241 5.95 -0.16 -9.31
N ARG A 242 5.26 -0.06 -10.47
CA ARG A 242 5.00 -1.23 -11.31
C ARG A 242 6.28 -1.91 -11.77
N ALA A 243 7.26 -1.15 -12.23
CA ALA A 243 8.54 -1.69 -12.67
C ALA A 243 9.29 -2.38 -11.52
N VAL A 244 9.28 -1.81 -10.32
CA VAL A 244 9.84 -2.42 -9.11
C VAL A 244 9.13 -3.74 -8.79
N VAL A 245 7.81 -3.76 -8.69
CA VAL A 245 7.05 -4.98 -8.40
C VAL A 245 7.30 -6.07 -9.44
N GLN A 246 7.36 -5.73 -10.74
CA GLN A 246 7.64 -6.69 -11.81
C GLN A 246 9.02 -7.34 -11.65
N GLN A 247 10.04 -6.61 -11.16
CA GLN A 247 11.37 -7.17 -10.87
C GLN A 247 11.28 -8.18 -9.71
N TYR A 248 10.55 -7.85 -8.64
CA TYR A 248 10.32 -8.78 -7.52
C TYR A 248 9.60 -10.05 -7.96
N LEU A 249 8.51 -9.92 -8.74
CA LEU A 249 7.74 -11.06 -9.25
C LEU A 249 8.56 -11.94 -10.19
N ALA A 250 9.45 -11.35 -10.99
CA ALA A 250 10.36 -12.12 -11.86
C ALA A 250 11.42 -12.88 -11.05
N ARG A 251 11.90 -12.29 -9.96
CA ARG A 251 12.92 -12.88 -9.06
C ARG A 251 12.32 -13.91 -8.10
N TYR A 252 11.11 -13.67 -7.64
CA TYR A 252 10.41 -14.47 -6.65
C TYR A 252 9.00 -14.87 -7.13
N PRO A 253 8.88 -15.89 -8.00
CA PRO A 253 7.58 -16.32 -8.52
C PRO A 253 6.63 -16.88 -7.44
N SER A 254 7.15 -17.09 -6.23
CA SER A 254 6.39 -17.50 -5.03
C SER A 254 5.51 -16.40 -4.46
N ILE A 255 5.76 -15.12 -4.80
CA ILE A 255 4.95 -13.99 -4.31
C ILE A 255 3.51 -14.12 -4.84
N LYS A 256 2.54 -14.15 -3.93
CA LYS A 256 1.10 -14.21 -4.18
C LYS A 256 0.41 -12.89 -3.89
N VAL A 257 0.94 -12.14 -2.92
CA VAL A 257 0.35 -10.91 -2.39
C VAL A 257 1.29 -9.74 -2.61
N VAL A 258 0.75 -8.64 -3.13
CA VAL A 258 1.45 -7.35 -3.25
C VAL A 258 0.60 -6.30 -2.56
N LEU A 259 1.14 -5.67 -1.54
CA LEU A 259 0.47 -4.61 -0.77
C LEU A 259 1.11 -3.26 -1.08
N ASP A 260 0.33 -2.38 -1.70
CA ASP A 260 0.67 -0.97 -1.88
C ASP A 260 0.17 -0.20 -0.66
N VAL A 261 1.06 0.09 0.28
CA VAL A 261 0.72 0.71 1.56
C VAL A 261 0.82 2.22 1.44
N HIS A 262 -0.28 2.90 1.69
CA HIS A 262 -0.51 4.33 1.56
C HIS A 262 -1.12 4.93 2.83
N ARG A 263 -1.31 6.24 2.83
CA ARG A 263 -2.20 6.97 3.72
C ARG A 263 -3.13 7.88 2.92
N ASP A 264 -4.34 8.08 3.44
CA ASP A 264 -5.34 8.97 2.85
C ASP A 264 -5.00 10.46 3.07
N ALA A 265 -5.61 11.34 2.31
CA ALA A 265 -5.50 12.80 2.46
C ALA A 265 -6.91 13.41 2.53
N ILE A 266 -7.42 13.58 3.74
CA ILE A 266 -8.78 14.08 3.98
C ILE A 266 -8.70 15.44 4.66
N GLU A 267 -9.18 16.49 3.98
CA GLU A 267 -9.16 17.86 4.48
C GLU A 267 -10.54 18.49 4.45
N THR A 268 -10.73 19.49 5.30
CA THR A 268 -11.85 20.41 5.20
C THR A 268 -11.56 21.46 4.13
N GLU A 269 -12.58 22.19 3.69
CA GLU A 269 -12.41 23.36 2.79
C GLU A 269 -11.52 24.45 3.40
N SER A 270 -11.43 24.52 4.73
CA SER A 270 -10.58 25.46 5.45
C SER A 270 -9.14 24.98 5.67
N GLY A 271 -8.76 23.78 5.15
CA GLY A 271 -7.42 23.23 5.27
C GLY A 271 -7.13 22.51 6.60
N SER A 272 -8.15 22.26 7.45
CA SER A 272 -7.97 21.37 8.60
C SER A 272 -7.88 19.92 8.13
N ARG A 273 -6.97 19.13 8.72
CA ARG A 273 -6.76 17.72 8.37
C ARG A 273 -7.61 16.81 9.23
N TYR A 274 -8.31 15.86 8.63
CA TYR A 274 -8.96 14.80 9.39
C TYR A 274 -7.95 13.70 9.74
N ALA A 275 -7.98 13.26 11.00
CA ALA A 275 -7.32 12.06 11.49
C ALA A 275 -8.38 10.97 11.67
N PRO A 276 -8.50 9.96 10.77
CA PRO A 276 -9.32 8.79 11.01
C PRO A 276 -8.77 8.00 12.19
N VAL A 277 -9.54 7.86 13.28
CA VAL A 277 -9.05 7.21 14.51
C VAL A 277 -10.06 6.27 15.12
N CYS A 278 -9.57 5.23 15.81
CA CYS A 278 -10.32 4.35 16.69
C CYS A 278 -9.46 4.00 17.92
N ALA A 279 -10.06 3.38 18.92
CA ALA A 279 -9.33 2.83 20.07
C ALA A 279 -9.33 1.30 19.99
N VAL A 280 -8.14 0.69 20.05
CA VAL A 280 -7.95 -0.75 20.12
C VAL A 280 -7.05 -1.05 21.33
N ASP A 281 -7.47 -1.96 22.18
CA ASP A 281 -6.73 -2.35 23.41
C ASP A 281 -6.29 -1.15 24.28
N GLY A 282 -7.15 -0.11 24.35
CA GLY A 282 -6.89 1.11 25.12
C GLY A 282 -5.89 2.08 24.51
N ARG A 283 -5.40 1.82 23.29
CA ARG A 283 -4.50 2.69 22.51
C ARG A 283 -5.22 3.25 21.30
N GLN A 284 -4.93 4.50 20.96
CA GLN A 284 -5.41 5.12 19.73
C GLN A 284 -4.64 4.56 18.52
N ALA A 285 -5.39 4.12 17.52
CA ALA A 285 -4.88 3.66 16.23
C ALA A 285 -5.51 4.50 15.10
N ALA A 286 -4.78 4.67 14.00
CA ALA A 286 -5.38 5.16 12.78
C ALA A 286 -6.36 4.15 12.22
N GLN A 287 -7.55 4.58 11.72
CA GLN A 287 -8.44 3.67 10.98
C GLN A 287 -7.89 3.37 9.59
N VAL A 288 -8.04 2.14 9.13
CA VAL A 288 -7.54 1.71 7.82
C VAL A 288 -8.67 1.54 6.81
N MET A 289 -8.34 1.62 5.50
CA MET A 289 -9.28 1.39 4.40
C MET A 289 -8.59 0.62 3.27
N ILE A 290 -9.13 -0.53 2.91
CA ILE A 290 -8.68 -1.26 1.72
C ILE A 290 -9.32 -0.62 0.48
N ILE A 291 -8.52 -0.38 -0.56
CA ILE A 291 -9.02 -0.01 -1.88
C ILE A 291 -8.89 -1.21 -2.81
N CYS A 292 -10.01 -1.70 -3.29
CA CYS A 292 -10.09 -2.79 -4.26
C CYS A 292 -10.59 -2.26 -5.61
N GLY A 293 -9.80 -2.47 -6.66
CA GLY A 293 -10.11 -2.09 -8.02
C GLY A 293 -11.17 -2.97 -8.65
N CYS A 294 -11.86 -2.40 -9.66
CA CYS A 294 -12.81 -3.13 -10.50
C CYS A 294 -12.59 -2.76 -11.96
N ASP A 295 -12.73 -3.75 -12.83
CA ASP A 295 -12.75 -3.56 -14.29
C ASP A 295 -14.02 -2.82 -14.72
N ASN A 296 -13.89 -1.83 -15.61
CA ASN A 296 -15.04 -1.13 -16.19
C ASN A 296 -15.25 -1.45 -17.69
N GLY A 297 -14.46 -2.38 -18.23
CA GLY A 297 -14.52 -2.82 -19.62
C GLY A 297 -13.95 -1.81 -20.64
N THR A 298 -13.39 -0.69 -20.19
CA THR A 298 -12.90 0.38 -21.06
C THR A 298 -11.55 0.95 -20.61
N THR A 299 -11.55 1.91 -19.70
CA THR A 299 -10.36 2.64 -19.25
C THR A 299 -9.63 1.95 -18.11
N VAL A 300 -10.32 1.15 -17.31
CA VAL A 300 -9.74 0.32 -16.25
C VAL A 300 -9.86 -1.13 -16.67
N GLN A 301 -8.73 -1.72 -17.06
CA GLN A 301 -8.62 -3.12 -17.47
C GLN A 301 -8.01 -3.93 -16.31
N LEU A 302 -8.87 -4.56 -15.52
CA LEU A 302 -8.49 -5.33 -14.34
C LEU A 302 -9.27 -6.66 -14.33
N PRO A 303 -8.97 -7.60 -15.26
CA PRO A 303 -9.74 -8.84 -15.40
C PRO A 303 -9.73 -9.72 -14.16
N GLY A 304 -8.68 -9.62 -13.33
CA GLY A 304 -8.53 -10.35 -12.07
C GLY A 304 -9.23 -9.72 -10.85
N TRP A 305 -10.04 -8.67 -11.01
CA TRP A 305 -10.63 -7.94 -9.89
C TRP A 305 -11.44 -8.78 -8.91
N ARG A 306 -12.04 -9.88 -9.38
CA ARG A 306 -12.82 -10.77 -8.50
C ARG A 306 -11.93 -11.45 -7.46
N GLN A 307 -10.75 -11.91 -7.87
CA GLN A 307 -9.77 -12.52 -6.97
C GLN A 307 -9.30 -11.51 -5.91
N ASN A 308 -8.97 -10.29 -6.34
CA ASN A 308 -8.57 -9.22 -5.42
C ASN A 308 -9.71 -8.86 -4.45
N LEU A 309 -10.98 -8.89 -4.92
CA LEU A 309 -12.15 -8.62 -4.06
C LEU A 309 -12.34 -9.71 -2.98
N ARG A 310 -12.14 -11.00 -3.31
CA ARG A 310 -12.16 -12.09 -2.32
C ARG A 310 -11.11 -11.85 -1.23
N PHE A 311 -9.91 -11.50 -1.65
CA PHE A 311 -8.82 -11.20 -0.73
C PHE A 311 -9.09 -9.96 0.13
N ALA A 312 -9.58 -8.88 -0.47
CA ALA A 312 -9.99 -7.68 0.27
C ALA A 312 -11.05 -7.99 1.33
N ALA A 313 -12.06 -8.80 0.96
CA ALA A 313 -13.13 -9.20 1.86
C ALA A 313 -12.63 -10.08 3.01
N ALA A 314 -11.76 -11.03 2.75
CA ALA A 314 -11.17 -11.89 3.78
C ALA A 314 -10.36 -11.06 4.80
N TRP A 315 -9.57 -10.11 4.32
CA TRP A 315 -8.78 -9.22 5.18
C TRP A 315 -9.67 -8.27 5.99
N GLU A 316 -10.67 -7.66 5.37
CA GLU A 316 -11.66 -6.80 6.04
C GLU A 316 -12.39 -7.55 7.16
N ARG A 317 -12.94 -8.76 6.87
CA ARG A 317 -13.60 -9.62 7.87
C ARG A 317 -12.73 -9.90 9.07
N SER A 318 -11.46 -10.20 8.80
CA SER A 318 -10.49 -10.52 9.85
C SER A 318 -10.19 -9.29 10.72
N MET A 319 -9.87 -8.15 10.10
CA MET A 319 -9.54 -6.93 10.84
C MET A 319 -10.71 -6.43 11.69
N GLU A 320 -11.89 -6.28 11.08
CA GLU A 320 -13.07 -5.74 11.78
C GLU A 320 -13.63 -6.73 12.81
N GLY A 321 -13.50 -8.04 12.54
CA GLY A 321 -13.87 -9.09 13.50
C GLY A 321 -12.97 -9.12 14.73
N MET A 322 -11.66 -8.85 14.57
CA MET A 322 -10.69 -8.79 15.66
C MET A 322 -10.71 -7.46 16.41
N TYR A 323 -10.93 -6.37 15.71
CA TYR A 323 -10.80 -5.00 16.20
C TYR A 323 -12.00 -4.16 15.74
N PRO A 324 -13.19 -4.32 16.37
CA PRO A 324 -14.40 -3.62 15.96
C PRO A 324 -14.21 -2.09 15.89
N GLY A 325 -14.55 -1.48 14.74
CA GLY A 325 -14.38 -0.06 14.48
C GLY A 325 -12.98 0.33 13.98
N PHE A 326 -12.08 -0.63 13.74
CA PHE A 326 -10.75 -0.37 13.21
C PHE A 326 -10.74 -0.04 11.73
N THR A 327 -11.64 -0.68 10.95
CA THR A 327 -11.67 -0.47 9.50
C THR A 327 -12.73 0.56 9.08
N ARG A 328 -12.45 1.25 7.99
CA ARG A 328 -13.45 1.91 7.16
C ARG A 328 -13.90 0.92 6.09
N PRO A 329 -15.14 1.02 5.56
CA PRO A 329 -15.60 0.11 4.51
C PRO A 329 -14.60 -0.03 3.37
N VAL A 330 -14.36 -1.24 2.90
CA VAL A 330 -13.55 -1.47 1.69
C VAL A 330 -14.09 -0.59 0.56
N LEU A 331 -13.26 0.24 -0.04
CA LEU A 331 -13.63 1.04 -1.21
C LEU A 331 -13.50 0.20 -2.48
N PHE A 332 -14.62 -0.33 -2.97
CA PHE A 332 -14.68 -1.06 -4.23
C PHE A 332 -15.08 -0.11 -5.36
N SER A 333 -14.14 0.19 -6.28
CA SER A 333 -14.35 1.22 -7.30
C SER A 333 -13.51 0.98 -8.56
N TYR A 334 -13.80 1.71 -9.64
CA TYR A 334 -13.03 1.67 -10.89
C TYR A 334 -11.66 2.33 -10.71
N ARG A 335 -10.71 1.59 -10.15
CA ARG A 335 -9.33 1.98 -9.91
C ARG A 335 -8.39 0.89 -10.43
N PHE A 336 -7.23 1.28 -10.96
CA PHE A 336 -6.24 0.34 -11.48
C PHE A 336 -5.17 0.01 -10.43
N TYR A 337 -4.43 1.01 -9.98
CA TYR A 337 -3.43 0.94 -8.90
C TYR A 337 -2.54 -0.30 -8.97
N ASN A 338 -2.10 -0.71 -10.18
CA ASN A 338 -1.27 -1.89 -10.42
C ASN A 338 -1.83 -3.21 -9.84
N GLN A 339 -3.14 -3.28 -9.54
CA GLN A 339 -3.76 -4.46 -8.92
C GLN A 339 -3.96 -5.64 -9.89
N ASP A 340 -3.49 -5.52 -11.12
CA ASP A 340 -3.41 -6.60 -12.11
C ASP A 340 -2.16 -7.48 -11.96
N LEU A 341 -1.22 -7.10 -11.11
CA LEU A 341 0.09 -7.75 -11.02
C LEU A 341 0.03 -9.13 -10.37
N THR A 342 -0.86 -9.34 -9.38
CA THR A 342 -1.15 -10.66 -8.78
C THR A 342 -2.64 -10.78 -8.46
N THR A 343 -3.10 -11.99 -8.12
CA THR A 343 -4.47 -12.22 -7.63
C THR A 343 -4.68 -11.80 -6.16
N GLY A 344 -3.64 -11.27 -5.52
CA GLY A 344 -3.63 -10.71 -4.18
C GLY A 344 -3.03 -9.32 -4.13
N SER A 345 -3.18 -8.50 -5.20
CA SER A 345 -2.70 -7.11 -5.22
C SER A 345 -3.77 -6.17 -4.70
N LEU A 346 -3.48 -5.46 -3.61
CA LEU A 346 -4.37 -4.46 -3.01
C LEU A 346 -3.60 -3.20 -2.61
N LEU A 347 -4.33 -2.09 -2.51
CA LEU A 347 -3.88 -0.88 -1.85
C LEU A 347 -4.58 -0.76 -0.49
N ILE A 348 -3.84 -0.35 0.54
CA ILE A 348 -4.40 -0.04 1.85
C ILE A 348 -3.99 1.35 2.29
N GLU A 349 -4.99 2.15 2.67
CA GLU A 349 -4.82 3.43 3.33
C GLU A 349 -4.70 3.20 4.84
N ILE A 350 -3.57 3.52 5.43
CA ILE A 350 -3.38 3.46 6.89
C ILE A 350 -3.55 4.86 7.44
N GLY A 351 -4.76 5.16 7.91
CA GLY A 351 -5.12 6.48 8.38
C GLY A 351 -5.10 7.56 7.29
N GLY A 352 -4.71 8.76 7.66
CA GLY A 352 -4.55 9.92 6.80
C GLY A 352 -3.46 10.85 7.31
N HIS A 353 -3.12 11.88 6.53
CA HIS A 353 -2.08 12.87 6.87
C HIS A 353 -2.40 13.73 8.11
N GLY A 354 -3.60 13.59 8.68
CA GLY A 354 -3.96 14.13 9.99
C GLY A 354 -3.55 13.23 11.16
N ASN A 355 -3.30 11.95 10.94
CA ASN A 355 -2.82 11.04 11.99
C ASN A 355 -1.36 11.35 12.37
N ASN A 356 -0.97 11.05 13.60
CA ASN A 356 0.44 11.01 13.95
C ASN A 356 1.08 9.66 13.57
N LEU A 357 2.39 9.64 13.46
CA LEU A 357 3.12 8.44 13.04
C LEU A 357 2.88 7.25 13.96
N ASN A 358 2.79 7.45 15.27
CA ASN A 358 2.58 6.34 16.21
C ASN A 358 1.20 5.68 16.07
N GLU A 359 0.15 6.47 15.74
CA GLU A 359 -1.17 5.94 15.41
C GLU A 359 -1.12 5.06 14.16
N ALA A 360 -0.33 5.47 13.16
CA ALA A 360 -0.16 4.74 11.91
C ALA A 360 0.70 3.48 12.07
N LEU A 361 1.79 3.54 12.84
CA LEU A 361 2.63 2.38 13.15
C LEU A 361 1.82 1.30 13.87
N TYR A 362 1.03 1.70 14.88
CA TYR A 362 0.14 0.76 15.58
C TYR A 362 -0.92 0.18 14.65
N ALA A 363 -1.54 1.00 13.81
CA ALA A 363 -2.50 0.54 12.80
C ALA A 363 -1.87 -0.43 11.80
N GLY A 364 -0.63 -0.20 11.35
CA GLY A 364 0.12 -1.11 10.50
C GLY A 364 0.30 -2.49 11.13
N GLN A 365 0.63 -2.53 12.43
CA GLN A 365 0.73 -3.80 13.16
C GLN A 365 -0.63 -4.53 13.25
N LEU A 366 -1.71 -3.82 13.59
CA LEU A 366 -3.06 -4.39 13.69
C LEU A 366 -3.53 -4.92 12.33
N ALA A 367 -3.30 -4.16 11.25
CA ALA A 367 -3.65 -4.58 9.89
C ALA A 367 -2.89 -5.84 9.47
N ALA A 368 -1.59 -5.92 9.79
CA ALA A 368 -0.78 -7.11 9.51
C ALA A 368 -1.21 -8.33 10.33
N LYS A 369 -1.60 -8.16 11.59
CA LYS A 369 -2.19 -9.23 12.42
C LYS A 369 -3.49 -9.76 11.81
N GLY A 370 -4.39 -8.83 11.38
CA GLY A 370 -5.61 -9.19 10.68
C GLY A 370 -5.34 -9.91 9.36
N LEU A 371 -4.30 -9.48 8.61
CA LEU A 371 -3.89 -10.16 7.40
C LEU A 371 -3.34 -11.56 7.66
N ALA A 372 -2.48 -11.72 8.65
CA ALA A 372 -1.94 -13.03 9.03
C ALA A 372 -3.08 -14.00 9.41
N ALA A 373 -4.07 -13.53 10.15
CA ALA A 373 -5.25 -14.35 10.50
C ALA A 373 -6.06 -14.74 9.26
N ALA A 374 -6.28 -13.81 8.33
CA ALA A 374 -6.99 -14.10 7.07
C ALA A 374 -6.26 -15.11 6.19
N LEU A 375 -4.92 -15.04 6.16
CA LEU A 375 -4.09 -15.89 5.30
C LEU A 375 -3.83 -17.29 5.89
N LEU A 376 -3.75 -17.41 7.21
CA LEU A 376 -3.42 -18.65 7.91
C LEU A 376 -4.65 -19.35 8.53
N GLY A 377 -5.74 -18.63 8.77
CA GLY A 377 -6.96 -19.15 9.39
C GLY A 377 -7.98 -19.71 8.41
N GLY A 378 -7.77 -19.61 7.12
CA GLY A 378 -8.70 -20.01 6.06
C GLY A 378 -8.49 -21.43 5.53
N ALA A 379 -7.91 -22.35 6.30
CA ALA A 379 -7.84 -23.76 5.94
C ALA A 379 -8.92 -24.57 6.63
#